data_91964d60c6d51ca9be1132bb79e7ec0f
#
_entry.id   91964d60c6d51ca9be1132bb79e7ec0f
#
_cell.length_a   1.000
_cell.length_b   1.000
_cell.length_c   1.000
_cell.angle_alpha   90.00
_cell.angle_beta   90.00
_cell.angle_gamma   90.00
#
_symmetry.space_group_name_H-M   'P 1'
#
loop_
_entity.id
_entity.type
_entity.pdbx_description
1 polymer ?
#
loop_
_entity_poly.entity_id
_entity_poly.type
_entity_poly.pdbx_seq_one_letter_code
_entity_poly.pdbx_strand_id
1 'polypeptide(L)'
;MAEVSEQQALLDDIVAKLELALKRRYGQAARVENVSIATLGASNRTLLFDLVEPAGRRRLVLRQETLKSEVSPFITPHDQFEILKVVYRHGVLVPEPIFELEPEDDLDVGYVMACVEGETLPKTLLNAPEFAVARKRFAAQTGEIFAKLHAIDPGEVAFLEKVVDSVDPLAAQISRYDAYCEYHPGLDVGIRWLENNRPKDKPRVFVHGDYRNGNVILSPDGIEAVLDWECAHIGSAMEDFGWVCLRAWRFGNIDQPVGGFGPRDEFYQAYTSNGGQAIDEEEIRWWEIFGSLRWAVLNMMQADGHISGVRRSLPFACCGRNTSMIEYDMLMTIDGHFS
;
A
#
# COMPACT_ATOMS: atom_id res chain seq x y z
N MET A 1 -13.61 -13.31 27.38
CA MET A 1 -15.09 -13.16 27.27
C MET A 1 -15.51 -11.69 27.27
N ALA A 2 -15.01 -10.81 28.14
CA ALA A 2 -15.34 -9.38 28.11
C ALA A 2 -14.88 -8.69 26.79
N GLU A 3 -13.64 -8.88 26.36
CA GLU A 3 -13.11 -8.33 25.11
C GLU A 3 -13.91 -8.75 23.86
N VAL A 4 -14.32 -10.01 23.79
CA VAL A 4 -15.14 -10.49 22.65
C VAL A 4 -16.53 -9.85 22.66
N SER A 5 -17.09 -9.56 23.83
CA SER A 5 -18.38 -8.87 23.98
C SER A 5 -18.29 -7.41 23.57
N GLU A 6 -17.19 -6.72 23.88
CA GLU A 6 -16.97 -5.31 23.49
C GLU A 6 -16.74 -5.16 21.99
N GLN A 7 -15.96 -6.05 21.38
CA GLN A 7 -15.75 -6.06 19.94
C GLN A 7 -17.05 -6.32 19.16
N GLN A 8 -17.90 -7.22 19.66
CA GLN A 8 -19.18 -7.50 19.02
C GLN A 8 -20.12 -6.30 19.12
N ALA A 9 -20.21 -5.66 20.30
CA ALA A 9 -21.04 -4.47 20.50
C ALA A 9 -20.60 -3.31 19.58
N LEU A 10 -19.28 -3.11 19.42
CA LEU A 10 -18.74 -2.13 18.50
C LEU A 10 -19.11 -2.44 17.03
N LEU A 11 -19.02 -3.70 16.63
CA LEU A 11 -19.39 -4.11 15.29
C LEU A 11 -20.88 -3.89 15.02
N ASP A 12 -21.73 -4.24 15.97
CA ASP A 12 -23.18 -4.05 15.88
C ASP A 12 -23.56 -2.57 15.74
N ASP A 13 -22.88 -1.67 16.49
CA ASP A 13 -23.07 -0.21 16.37
C ASP A 13 -22.65 0.30 14.98
N ILE A 14 -21.48 -0.12 14.48
CA ILE A 14 -21.02 0.26 13.15
C ILE A 14 -21.98 -0.22 12.06
N VAL A 15 -22.48 -1.45 12.16
CA VAL A 15 -23.44 -2.01 11.20
C VAL A 15 -24.73 -1.23 11.21
N ALA A 16 -25.27 -0.86 12.39
CA ALA A 16 -26.50 -0.09 12.50
C ALA A 16 -26.33 1.31 11.87
N LYS A 17 -25.22 2.00 12.13
CA LYS A 17 -24.92 3.31 11.56
C LYS A 17 -24.70 3.22 10.05
N LEU A 18 -23.98 2.21 9.58
CA LEU A 18 -23.76 1.97 8.16
C LEU A 18 -25.09 1.72 7.43
N GLU A 19 -26.01 0.95 8.02
CA GLU A 19 -27.32 0.73 7.43
C GLU A 19 -28.14 2.04 7.32
N LEU A 20 -28.02 2.92 8.31
CA LEU A 20 -28.66 4.25 8.25
C LEU A 20 -28.04 5.11 7.14
N ALA A 21 -26.73 5.10 7.01
CA ALA A 21 -25.99 5.79 5.96
C ALA A 21 -26.42 5.31 4.55
N LEU A 22 -26.59 4.00 4.39
CA LEU A 22 -27.05 3.40 3.14
C LEU A 22 -28.52 3.71 2.84
N LYS A 23 -29.39 3.70 3.87
CA LYS A 23 -30.81 4.10 3.70
C LYS A 23 -30.96 5.54 3.23
N ARG A 24 -30.08 6.45 3.69
CA ARG A 24 -30.08 7.84 3.20
C ARG A 24 -29.72 7.93 1.71
N ARG A 25 -28.77 7.13 1.25
CA ARG A 25 -28.24 7.16 -0.14
C ARG A 25 -29.05 6.34 -1.12
N TYR A 26 -29.55 5.18 -0.70
CA TYR A 26 -30.19 4.17 -1.56
C TYR A 26 -31.67 3.92 -1.24
N GLY A 27 -32.24 4.65 -0.27
CA GLY A 27 -33.64 4.53 0.14
C GLY A 27 -33.89 3.54 1.27
N GLN A 28 -35.09 3.62 1.86
CA GLN A 28 -35.45 2.92 3.12
C GLN A 28 -35.41 1.38 3.02
N ALA A 29 -35.42 0.84 1.81
CA ALA A 29 -35.35 -0.61 1.58
C ALA A 29 -33.87 -1.14 1.64
N ALA A 30 -32.88 -0.27 1.65
CA ALA A 30 -31.48 -0.66 1.74
C ALA A 30 -31.17 -1.33 3.09
N ARG A 31 -30.42 -2.44 3.05
CA ARG A 31 -30.01 -3.22 4.22
C ARG A 31 -28.56 -3.64 4.09
N VAL A 32 -27.95 -3.87 5.27
CA VAL A 32 -26.61 -4.45 5.40
C VAL A 32 -26.74 -5.93 5.75
N GLU A 33 -26.11 -6.80 4.97
CA GLU A 33 -26.06 -8.25 5.24
C GLU A 33 -24.62 -8.75 5.14
N ASN A 34 -24.36 -9.97 5.64
CA ASN A 34 -23.12 -10.72 5.51
C ASN A 34 -21.85 -9.91 5.88
N VAL A 35 -21.90 -9.22 7.03
CA VAL A 35 -20.77 -8.41 7.51
C VAL A 35 -19.64 -9.30 8.00
N SER A 36 -18.42 -8.99 7.59
CA SER A 36 -17.21 -9.63 8.09
C SER A 36 -16.07 -8.62 8.22
N ILE A 37 -15.22 -8.81 9.22
CA ILE A 37 -14.03 -7.99 9.42
C ILE A 37 -12.88 -8.63 8.67
N ALA A 38 -12.21 -7.86 7.79
CA ALA A 38 -10.95 -8.28 7.22
C ALA A 38 -9.84 -8.08 8.26
N THR A 39 -9.15 -9.14 8.64
CA THR A 39 -8.13 -9.14 9.71
C THR A 39 -6.77 -8.60 9.27
N LEU A 40 -6.62 -8.19 8.01
CA LEU A 40 -5.33 -7.89 7.37
C LEU A 40 -5.08 -6.39 7.12
N GLY A 41 -5.45 -5.51 8.01
CA GLY A 41 -5.08 -4.08 7.90
C GLY A 41 -4.42 -3.56 9.16
N ALA A 42 -3.25 -2.90 9.03
CA ALA A 42 -2.50 -2.41 10.18
C ALA A 42 -3.00 -1.05 10.67
N SER A 43 -3.39 -0.13 9.80
CA SER A 43 -3.74 1.27 10.09
C SER A 43 -5.24 1.55 10.05
N ASN A 44 -6.01 0.71 9.36
CA ASN A 44 -7.43 0.95 9.11
C ASN A 44 -8.29 -0.27 9.46
N ARG A 45 -9.54 -0.02 9.88
CA ARG A 45 -10.56 -1.06 9.97
C ARG A 45 -11.16 -1.28 8.59
N THR A 46 -11.21 -2.53 8.17
CA THR A 46 -11.81 -2.92 6.90
C THR A 46 -12.96 -3.88 7.17
N LEU A 47 -14.16 -3.51 6.75
CA LEU A 47 -15.38 -4.32 6.85
C LEU A 47 -15.86 -4.67 5.44
N LEU A 48 -16.12 -5.94 5.20
CA LEU A 48 -16.83 -6.41 4.01
C LEU A 48 -18.30 -6.60 4.37
N PHE A 49 -19.18 -6.15 3.49
CA PHE A 49 -20.62 -6.27 3.69
C PHE A 49 -21.36 -6.35 2.36
N ASP A 50 -22.58 -6.88 2.39
CA ASP A 50 -23.49 -6.83 1.25
C ASP A 50 -24.49 -5.68 1.45
N LEU A 51 -24.54 -4.77 0.48
CA LEU A 51 -25.66 -3.87 0.29
C LEU A 51 -26.76 -4.62 -0.46
N VAL A 52 -27.92 -4.76 0.19
CA VAL A 52 -29.14 -5.31 -0.43
C VAL A 52 -30.13 -4.20 -0.64
N GLU A 53 -30.55 -4.01 -1.87
CA GLU A 53 -31.51 -2.99 -2.31
C GLU A 53 -32.47 -3.58 -3.37
N PRO A 54 -33.58 -2.92 -3.69
CA PRO A 54 -34.51 -3.42 -4.71
C PRO A 54 -33.89 -3.67 -6.08
N ALA A 55 -32.80 -2.94 -6.41
CA ALA A 55 -32.05 -3.11 -7.64
C ALA A 55 -31.14 -4.35 -7.65
N GLY A 56 -30.86 -4.94 -6.48
CA GLY A 56 -30.03 -6.14 -6.37
C GLY A 56 -29.16 -6.16 -5.12
N ARG A 57 -28.11 -7.00 -5.18
CA ARG A 57 -27.13 -7.16 -4.11
C ARG A 57 -25.75 -6.77 -4.65
N ARG A 58 -24.99 -5.98 -3.87
CA ARG A 58 -23.62 -5.61 -4.18
C ARG A 58 -22.71 -5.89 -2.97
N ARG A 59 -21.58 -6.55 -3.19
CA ARG A 59 -20.55 -6.73 -2.17
C ARG A 59 -19.66 -5.49 -2.11
N LEU A 60 -19.58 -4.86 -0.95
CA LEU A 60 -18.87 -3.61 -0.71
C LEU A 60 -17.84 -3.75 0.42
N VAL A 61 -16.92 -2.81 0.46
CA VAL A 61 -15.89 -2.69 1.49
C VAL A 61 -15.98 -1.30 2.11
N LEU A 62 -16.13 -1.24 3.43
CA LEU A 62 -15.95 -0.03 4.23
C LEU A 62 -14.52 0.00 4.76
N ARG A 63 -13.79 1.07 4.49
CA ARG A 63 -12.47 1.35 5.07
C ARG A 63 -12.58 2.56 5.98
N GLN A 64 -12.23 2.39 7.25
CA GLN A 64 -12.30 3.43 8.28
C GLN A 64 -10.94 3.61 8.94
N GLU A 65 -10.57 4.84 9.24
CA GLU A 65 -9.41 5.16 10.06
C GLU A 65 -9.66 4.72 11.51
N THR A 66 -8.70 3.98 12.08
CA THR A 66 -8.78 3.52 13.49
C THR A 66 -7.77 4.21 14.41
N LEU A 67 -6.74 4.84 13.85
CA LEU A 67 -5.69 5.53 14.58
C LEU A 67 -5.72 7.01 14.23
N LYS A 68 -6.28 7.81 15.11
CA LYS A 68 -6.15 9.28 15.08
C LYS A 68 -4.77 9.64 15.64
N SER A 69 -3.75 9.69 14.79
CA SER A 69 -2.42 10.17 15.17
C SER A 69 -2.13 11.48 14.44
N GLU A 70 -1.79 12.52 15.20
CA GLU A 70 -1.34 13.80 14.63
C GLU A 70 0.01 13.67 13.88
N VAL A 71 0.68 12.51 13.99
CA VAL A 71 2.00 12.21 13.42
C VAL A 71 1.94 10.99 12.50
N SER A 72 0.80 10.74 11.86
CA SER A 72 0.70 9.65 10.88
C SER A 72 1.57 9.96 9.65
N PRO A 73 2.42 9.02 9.18
CA PRO A 73 3.15 9.20 7.93
C PRO A 73 2.26 8.99 6.70
N PHE A 74 1.00 8.62 6.90
CA PHE A 74 0.06 8.23 5.86
C PHE A 74 -0.90 9.38 5.52
N ILE A 75 -1.34 9.44 4.27
CA ILE A 75 -2.36 10.39 3.83
C ILE A 75 -3.74 10.03 4.40
N THR A 76 -4.59 11.04 4.48
CA THR A 76 -5.93 10.90 5.08
C THR A 76 -6.84 9.95 4.26
N PRO A 77 -7.87 9.33 4.88
CA PRO A 77 -8.87 8.57 4.12
C PRO A 77 -9.59 9.40 3.05
N HIS A 78 -9.78 10.69 3.27
CA HIS A 78 -10.30 11.60 2.26
C HIS A 78 -9.38 11.66 1.03
N ASP A 79 -8.09 11.91 1.23
CA ASP A 79 -7.12 11.96 0.13
C ASP A 79 -7.02 10.62 -0.59
N GLN A 80 -7.09 9.49 0.14
CA GLN A 80 -7.12 8.15 -0.44
C GLN A 80 -8.35 7.94 -1.32
N PHE A 81 -9.53 8.43 -0.90
CA PHE A 81 -10.75 8.34 -1.68
C PHE A 81 -10.69 9.21 -2.94
N GLU A 82 -10.15 10.43 -2.84
CA GLU A 82 -9.92 11.30 -4.00
C GLU A 82 -8.95 10.65 -5.01
N ILE A 83 -7.87 10.03 -4.52
CA ILE A 83 -6.97 9.22 -5.36
C ILE A 83 -7.73 8.09 -6.07
N LEU A 84 -8.52 7.31 -5.34
CA LEU A 84 -9.28 6.20 -5.94
C LEU A 84 -10.16 6.67 -7.08
N LYS A 85 -10.81 7.84 -6.96
CA LYS A 85 -11.61 8.42 -8.05
C LYS A 85 -10.77 8.78 -9.27
N VAL A 86 -9.58 9.34 -9.06
CA VAL A 86 -8.67 9.70 -10.14
C VAL A 86 -8.16 8.45 -10.84
N VAL A 87 -7.57 7.50 -10.13
CA VAL A 87 -6.97 6.29 -10.72
C VAL A 87 -8.02 5.39 -11.39
N TYR A 88 -9.23 5.28 -10.81
CA TYR A 88 -10.34 4.55 -11.41
C TYR A 88 -10.76 5.16 -12.76
N ARG A 89 -10.90 6.49 -12.82
CA ARG A 89 -11.22 7.22 -14.05
C ARG A 89 -10.18 7.04 -15.16
N HIS A 90 -8.90 6.90 -14.79
CA HIS A 90 -7.80 6.64 -15.73
C HIS A 90 -7.63 5.15 -16.10
N GLY A 91 -8.52 4.27 -15.61
CA GLY A 91 -8.49 2.84 -15.92
C GLY A 91 -7.32 2.08 -15.30
N VAL A 92 -6.78 2.58 -14.20
CA VAL A 92 -5.91 1.78 -13.31
C VAL A 92 -6.81 0.76 -12.62
N LEU A 93 -6.32 -0.47 -12.49
CA LEU A 93 -7.08 -1.55 -11.83
C LEU A 93 -7.17 -1.27 -10.33
N VAL A 94 -8.30 -0.76 -9.89
CA VAL A 94 -8.61 -0.46 -8.47
C VAL A 94 -10.07 -0.77 -8.18
N PRO A 95 -10.45 -1.00 -6.92
CA PRO A 95 -11.87 -1.06 -6.53
C PRO A 95 -12.61 0.22 -6.95
N GLU A 96 -13.82 0.08 -7.48
CA GLU A 96 -14.67 1.22 -7.78
C GLU A 96 -14.95 2.04 -6.50
N PRO A 97 -14.62 3.35 -6.45
CA PRO A 97 -14.98 4.21 -5.34
C PRO A 97 -16.48 4.48 -5.34
N ILE A 98 -17.17 4.23 -4.22
CA ILE A 98 -18.64 4.35 -4.15
C ILE A 98 -19.05 5.65 -3.47
N PHE A 99 -18.66 5.87 -2.22
CA PHE A 99 -18.87 7.13 -1.51
C PHE A 99 -17.92 7.27 -0.31
N GLU A 100 -17.69 8.52 0.07
CA GLU A 100 -17.01 8.88 1.32
C GLU A 100 -18.02 9.00 2.45
N LEU A 101 -17.62 8.65 3.68
CA LEU A 101 -18.45 8.86 4.86
C LEU A 101 -18.58 10.36 5.17
N GLU A 102 -19.78 10.78 5.53
CA GLU A 102 -20.11 12.14 5.93
C GLU A 102 -20.32 12.23 7.44
N PRO A 103 -20.19 13.42 8.06
CA PRO A 103 -20.45 13.59 9.50
C PRO A 103 -21.82 13.09 9.95
N GLU A 104 -22.83 13.18 9.08
CA GLU A 104 -24.20 12.73 9.32
C GLU A 104 -24.34 11.20 9.36
N ASP A 105 -23.30 10.46 8.93
CA ASP A 105 -23.27 9.00 9.03
C ASP A 105 -22.97 8.52 10.45
N ASP A 106 -22.48 9.41 11.33
CA ASP A 106 -22.06 9.10 12.70
C ASP A 106 -21.08 7.91 12.75
N LEU A 107 -20.27 7.80 11.71
CA LEU A 107 -19.16 6.86 11.56
C LEU A 107 -17.84 7.66 11.53
N ASP A 108 -16.75 7.05 11.98
CA ASP A 108 -15.43 7.68 11.86
C ASP A 108 -15.09 7.95 10.39
N VAL A 109 -14.01 8.74 10.14
CA VAL A 109 -13.56 9.07 8.80
C VAL A 109 -13.26 7.80 8.00
N GLY A 110 -13.74 7.75 6.77
CA GLY A 110 -13.57 6.58 5.93
C GLY A 110 -14.36 6.68 4.62
N TYR A 111 -14.32 5.60 3.86
CA TYR A 111 -15.01 5.53 2.57
C TYR A 111 -15.47 4.09 2.24
N VAL A 112 -16.39 4.01 1.29
CA VAL A 112 -16.92 2.74 0.77
C VAL A 112 -16.49 2.58 -0.67
N MET A 113 -16.05 1.37 -1.01
CA MET A 113 -15.65 0.95 -2.35
C MET A 113 -16.26 -0.41 -2.70
N ALA A 114 -16.28 -0.76 -3.98
CA ALA A 114 -16.71 -2.10 -4.41
C ALA A 114 -15.74 -3.17 -3.89
N CYS A 115 -16.26 -4.33 -3.55
CA CYS A 115 -15.42 -5.48 -3.25
C CYS A 115 -14.92 -6.10 -4.56
N VAL A 116 -13.62 -6.28 -4.66
CA VAL A 116 -13.00 -7.05 -5.74
C VAL A 116 -12.67 -8.44 -5.18
N GLU A 117 -13.08 -9.48 -5.89
CA GLU A 117 -12.81 -10.86 -5.49
C GLU A 117 -11.39 -11.27 -5.89
N GLY A 118 -10.73 -12.08 -5.06
CA GLY A 118 -9.41 -12.61 -5.30
C GLY A 118 -8.62 -12.84 -4.01
N GLU A 119 -7.34 -13.08 -4.18
CA GLU A 119 -6.41 -13.42 -3.10
C GLU A 119 -5.37 -12.30 -2.93
N THR A 120 -4.99 -12.03 -1.69
CA THR A 120 -3.96 -11.03 -1.33
C THR A 120 -2.80 -11.62 -0.54
N LEU A 121 -2.92 -12.85 -0.03
CA LEU A 121 -1.90 -13.47 0.82
C LEU A 121 -0.68 -13.89 -0.01
N PRO A 122 0.51 -13.29 0.19
CA PRO A 122 1.69 -13.60 -0.61
C PRO A 122 2.04 -15.08 -0.62
N LYS A 123 1.90 -15.77 0.51
CA LYS A 123 2.18 -17.21 0.60
C LYS A 123 1.28 -18.04 -0.31
N THR A 124 0.00 -17.72 -0.41
CA THR A 124 -0.94 -18.40 -1.30
C THR A 124 -0.60 -18.07 -2.75
N LEU A 125 -0.46 -16.79 -3.07
CA LEU A 125 -0.18 -16.31 -4.42
C LEU A 125 1.10 -16.91 -5.01
N LEU A 126 2.14 -17.04 -4.21
CA LEU A 126 3.44 -17.55 -4.66
C LEU A 126 3.49 -19.08 -4.80
N ASN A 127 2.65 -19.82 -4.09
CA ASN A 127 2.78 -21.28 -4.00
C ASN A 127 1.58 -22.08 -4.53
N ALA A 128 0.38 -21.53 -4.48
CA ALA A 128 -0.81 -22.30 -4.87
C ALA A 128 -0.87 -22.47 -6.41
N PRO A 129 -1.18 -23.68 -6.89
CA PRO A 129 -1.10 -24.00 -8.32
C PRO A 129 -2.10 -23.24 -9.18
N GLU A 130 -3.25 -22.84 -8.65
CA GLU A 130 -4.28 -22.06 -9.33
C GLU A 130 -3.79 -20.69 -9.79
N PHE A 131 -2.78 -20.10 -9.12
CA PHE A 131 -2.18 -18.81 -9.49
C PHE A 131 -1.00 -18.92 -10.45
N ALA A 132 -0.74 -20.07 -11.05
CA ALA A 132 0.40 -20.26 -11.94
C ALA A 132 0.39 -19.33 -13.16
N VAL A 133 -0.78 -19.02 -13.71
CA VAL A 133 -0.93 -18.07 -14.84
C VAL A 133 -0.74 -16.63 -14.34
N ALA A 134 -1.39 -16.28 -13.24
CA ALA A 134 -1.25 -14.95 -12.64
C ALA A 134 0.21 -14.62 -12.31
N ARG A 135 0.96 -15.57 -11.73
CA ARG A 135 2.40 -15.40 -11.46
C ARG A 135 3.20 -15.05 -12.71
N LYS A 136 2.96 -15.74 -13.83
CA LYS A 136 3.67 -15.46 -15.09
C LYS A 136 3.34 -14.11 -15.69
N ARG A 137 2.17 -13.59 -15.42
CA ARG A 137 1.70 -12.31 -15.96
C ARG A 137 2.02 -11.12 -15.05
N PHE A 138 2.36 -11.37 -13.79
CA PHE A 138 2.48 -10.34 -12.75
C PHE A 138 3.46 -9.23 -13.14
N ALA A 139 4.67 -9.57 -13.57
CA ALA A 139 5.71 -8.59 -13.93
C ALA A 139 5.25 -7.68 -15.08
N ALA A 140 4.70 -8.26 -16.14
CA ALA A 140 4.19 -7.50 -17.28
C ALA A 140 2.98 -6.62 -16.88
N GLN A 141 1.99 -7.18 -16.16
CA GLN A 141 0.83 -6.40 -15.70
C GLN A 141 1.23 -5.26 -14.75
N THR A 142 2.22 -5.47 -13.87
CA THR A 142 2.77 -4.41 -13.03
C THR A 142 3.33 -3.26 -13.87
N GLY A 143 4.07 -3.58 -14.94
CA GLY A 143 4.57 -2.58 -15.89
C GLY A 143 3.45 -1.80 -16.60
N GLU A 144 2.40 -2.48 -17.04
CA GLU A 144 1.22 -1.85 -17.64
C GLU A 144 0.49 -0.92 -16.66
N ILE A 145 0.34 -1.36 -15.40
CA ILE A 145 -0.28 -0.57 -14.33
C ILE A 145 0.54 0.70 -14.05
N PHE A 146 1.86 0.57 -13.90
CA PHE A 146 2.73 1.71 -13.64
C PHE A 146 2.76 2.69 -14.82
N ALA A 147 2.73 2.21 -16.06
CA ALA A 147 2.65 3.09 -17.22
C ALA A 147 1.37 3.95 -17.20
N LYS A 148 0.22 3.38 -16.85
CA LYS A 148 -1.04 4.12 -16.69
C LYS A 148 -0.98 5.08 -15.49
N LEU A 149 -0.47 4.63 -14.35
CA LEU A 149 -0.37 5.43 -13.13
C LEU A 149 0.50 6.66 -13.33
N HIS A 150 1.72 6.46 -13.83
CA HIS A 150 2.71 7.52 -14.02
C HIS A 150 2.36 8.46 -15.19
N ALA A 151 1.39 8.11 -16.03
CA ALA A 151 0.87 8.99 -17.07
C ALA A 151 -0.23 9.94 -16.58
N ILE A 152 -0.75 9.75 -15.36
CA ILE A 152 -1.72 10.67 -14.75
C ILE A 152 -1.03 12.01 -14.49
N ASP A 153 -1.67 13.10 -14.92
CA ASP A 153 -1.16 14.45 -14.66
C ASP A 153 -1.09 14.70 -13.13
N PRO A 154 0.09 15.01 -12.57
CA PRO A 154 0.23 15.35 -11.16
C PRO A 154 -0.72 16.47 -10.72
N GLY A 155 -1.14 17.36 -11.62
CA GLY A 155 -2.13 18.39 -11.36
C GLY A 155 -3.50 17.85 -10.90
N GLU A 156 -3.87 16.63 -11.31
CA GLU A 156 -5.12 16.00 -10.85
C GLU A 156 -5.07 15.53 -9.39
N VAL A 157 -3.88 15.40 -8.83
CA VAL A 157 -3.59 15.01 -7.44
C VAL A 157 -2.70 16.04 -6.72
N ALA A 158 -2.81 17.32 -7.09
CA ALA A 158 -1.96 18.41 -6.57
C ALA A 158 -2.02 18.56 -5.04
N PHE A 159 -3.07 18.06 -4.38
CA PHE A 159 -3.15 18.02 -2.93
C PHE A 159 -2.03 17.18 -2.30
N LEU A 160 -1.41 16.26 -3.06
CA LEU A 160 -0.28 15.43 -2.61
C LEU A 160 1.06 16.19 -2.60
N GLU A 161 1.17 17.36 -3.23
CA GLU A 161 2.41 18.16 -3.19
C GLU A 161 2.83 18.55 -1.77
N LYS A 162 1.87 18.58 -0.83
CA LYS A 162 2.09 18.89 0.58
C LYS A 162 2.58 17.73 1.41
N VAL A 163 2.52 16.51 0.86
CA VAL A 163 3.01 15.30 1.55
C VAL A 163 4.51 15.40 1.71
N VAL A 164 5.02 15.10 2.90
CA VAL A 164 6.45 15.25 3.23
C VAL A 164 7.34 14.45 2.28
N ASP A 165 6.90 13.24 1.91
CA ASP A 165 7.61 12.38 0.97
C ASP A 165 7.60 12.96 -0.47
N SER A 166 6.65 13.84 -0.80
CA SER A 166 6.67 14.61 -2.05
C SER A 166 7.72 15.72 -2.08
N VAL A 167 8.18 16.21 -0.93
CA VAL A 167 9.15 17.31 -0.86
C VAL A 167 10.59 16.81 -0.91
N ASP A 168 10.99 16.01 0.05
CA ASP A 168 12.28 15.29 0.10
C ASP A 168 12.10 13.97 0.86
N PRO A 169 11.90 12.85 0.14
CA PRO A 169 11.63 11.57 0.75
C PRO A 169 12.80 11.08 1.62
N LEU A 170 14.05 11.36 1.24
CA LEU A 170 15.21 10.94 2.03
C LEU A 170 15.30 11.71 3.34
N ALA A 171 15.14 13.03 3.31
CA ALA A 171 15.14 13.85 4.52
C ALA A 171 13.98 13.45 5.45
N ALA A 172 12.80 13.11 4.90
CA ALA A 172 11.67 12.63 5.65
C ALA A 172 11.98 11.31 6.38
N GLN A 173 12.62 10.34 5.70
CA GLN A 173 12.98 9.07 6.33
C GLN A 173 14.10 9.22 7.37
N ILE A 174 15.09 10.06 7.13
CA ILE A 174 16.15 10.37 8.12
C ILE A 174 15.52 10.97 9.39
N SER A 175 14.64 11.96 9.23
CA SER A 175 13.93 12.55 10.38
C SER A 175 13.10 11.54 11.18
N ARG A 176 12.42 10.62 10.49
CA ARG A 176 11.66 9.53 11.14
C ARG A 176 12.59 8.54 11.87
N TYR A 177 13.72 8.19 11.25
CA TYR A 177 14.74 7.32 11.85
C TYR A 177 15.32 7.92 13.13
N ASP A 178 15.74 9.19 13.07
CA ASP A 178 16.33 9.91 14.20
C ASP A 178 15.36 10.01 15.40
N ALA A 179 14.07 10.05 15.14
CA ALA A 179 13.04 10.13 16.18
C ALA A 179 12.99 8.90 17.10
N TYR A 180 13.43 7.73 16.62
CA TYR A 180 13.46 6.49 17.43
C TYR A 180 14.66 6.40 18.35
N CYS A 181 15.71 7.21 18.14
CA CYS A 181 16.93 7.21 18.97
C CYS A 181 17.58 5.82 19.10
N GLU A 182 17.46 4.98 18.07
CA GLU A 182 18.10 3.65 18.00
C GLU A 182 19.37 3.72 17.15
N TYR A 183 20.35 2.85 17.46
CA TYR A 183 21.61 2.80 16.73
C TYR A 183 21.63 1.63 15.76
N HIS A 184 21.58 1.94 14.49
CA HIS A 184 21.66 0.98 13.38
C HIS A 184 22.81 1.36 12.42
N PRO A 185 24.05 0.94 12.70
CA PRO A 185 25.22 1.34 11.90
C PRO A 185 25.09 1.04 10.41
N GLY A 186 24.39 -0.04 10.04
CA GLY A 186 24.11 -0.38 8.65
C GLY A 186 23.22 0.65 7.96
N LEU A 187 22.19 1.15 8.66
CA LEU A 187 21.32 2.22 8.15
C LEU A 187 22.10 3.54 8.02
N ASP A 188 22.99 3.88 8.98
CA ASP A 188 23.80 5.08 8.93
C ASP A 188 24.74 5.08 7.71
N VAL A 189 25.35 3.93 7.39
CA VAL A 189 26.15 3.75 6.16
C VAL A 189 25.28 3.92 4.93
N GLY A 190 24.09 3.32 4.92
CA GLY A 190 23.14 3.43 3.83
C GLY A 190 22.66 4.86 3.61
N ILE A 191 22.33 5.60 4.66
CA ILE A 191 21.94 7.02 4.59
C ILE A 191 23.05 7.84 3.93
N ARG A 192 24.30 7.68 4.37
CA ARG A 192 25.44 8.39 3.76
C ARG A 192 25.64 8.04 2.30
N TRP A 193 25.42 6.77 1.93
CA TRP A 193 25.51 6.36 0.53
C TRP A 193 24.39 7.04 -0.28
N LEU A 194 23.16 7.05 0.21
CA LEU A 194 22.00 7.69 -0.43
C LEU A 194 22.23 9.19 -0.63
N GLU A 195 22.74 9.90 0.37
CA GLU A 195 23.08 11.33 0.28
C GLU A 195 24.11 11.62 -0.80
N ASN A 196 25.16 10.78 -0.89
CA ASN A 196 26.26 10.97 -1.83
C ASN A 196 25.94 10.56 -3.27
N ASN A 197 24.90 9.75 -3.47
CA ASN A 197 24.53 9.19 -4.76
C ASN A 197 23.11 9.59 -5.21
N ARG A 198 22.60 10.71 -4.73
CA ARG A 198 21.25 11.20 -5.12
C ARG A 198 21.13 11.23 -6.65
N PRO A 199 20.03 10.68 -7.21
CA PRO A 199 19.77 10.78 -8.64
C PRO A 199 19.55 12.24 -9.03
N LYS A 200 19.74 12.54 -10.32
CA LYS A 200 19.44 13.86 -10.87
C LYS A 200 17.93 14.10 -10.88
N ASP A 201 17.55 15.36 -10.71
CA ASP A 201 16.15 15.76 -10.82
C ASP A 201 15.56 15.37 -12.18
N LYS A 202 14.42 14.72 -12.13
CA LYS A 202 13.62 14.32 -13.29
C LYS A 202 12.18 14.81 -13.13
N PRO A 203 11.38 14.82 -14.21
CA PRO A 203 9.96 15.09 -14.10
C PRO A 203 9.30 14.15 -13.11
N ARG A 204 8.59 14.71 -12.16
CA ARG A 204 7.90 13.98 -11.11
C ARG A 204 6.55 13.50 -11.61
N VAL A 205 6.14 12.34 -11.15
CA VAL A 205 4.88 11.69 -11.49
C VAL A 205 4.09 11.37 -10.22
N PHE A 206 2.85 10.99 -10.40
CA PHE A 206 2.06 10.40 -9.34
C PHE A 206 2.50 8.95 -9.11
N VAL A 207 2.94 8.61 -7.90
CA VAL A 207 3.42 7.27 -7.50
C VAL A 207 2.52 6.65 -6.44
N HIS A 208 2.47 5.32 -6.42
CA HIS A 208 1.75 4.56 -5.40
C HIS A 208 2.47 4.60 -4.05
N GLY A 209 3.79 4.47 -4.07
CA GLY A 209 4.66 4.51 -2.90
C GLY A 209 4.64 3.26 -2.00
N ASP A 210 3.69 2.32 -2.17
CA ASP A 210 3.66 1.02 -1.47
C ASP A 210 3.13 -0.13 -2.34
N TYR A 211 3.43 -0.10 -3.66
CA TYR A 211 3.03 -1.19 -4.55
C TYR A 211 3.88 -2.44 -4.32
N ARG A 212 3.25 -3.50 -3.84
CA ARG A 212 3.90 -4.79 -3.56
C ARG A 212 2.88 -5.91 -3.54
N ASN A 213 3.36 -7.16 -3.57
CA ASN A 213 2.47 -8.27 -3.25
C ASN A 213 1.92 -8.09 -1.82
N GLY A 214 0.66 -8.44 -1.62
CA GLY A 214 -0.08 -8.09 -0.40
C GLY A 214 -0.90 -6.80 -0.52
N ASN A 215 -0.53 -5.87 -1.42
CA ASN A 215 -1.31 -4.68 -1.78
C ASN A 215 -1.94 -4.78 -3.17
N VAL A 216 -1.99 -5.98 -3.72
CA VAL A 216 -2.70 -6.30 -4.97
C VAL A 216 -3.62 -7.48 -4.76
N ILE A 217 -4.76 -7.47 -5.43
CA ILE A 217 -5.67 -8.60 -5.50
C ILE A 217 -5.39 -9.37 -6.78
N LEU A 218 -5.14 -10.67 -6.68
CA LEU A 218 -4.98 -11.54 -7.83
C LEU A 218 -6.14 -12.53 -7.92
N SER A 219 -6.64 -12.71 -9.15
CA SER A 219 -7.37 -13.90 -9.57
C SER A 219 -6.39 -14.95 -10.14
N PRO A 220 -6.85 -16.16 -10.47
CA PRO A 220 -6.02 -17.11 -11.23
C PRO A 220 -5.49 -16.57 -12.55
N ASP A 221 -6.14 -15.57 -13.15
CA ASP A 221 -5.81 -15.00 -14.46
C ASP A 221 -4.84 -13.82 -14.38
N GLY A 222 -4.69 -13.16 -13.23
CA GLY A 222 -3.77 -12.02 -13.06
C GLY A 222 -4.20 -11.03 -12.00
N ILE A 223 -3.67 -9.79 -12.08
CA ILE A 223 -3.98 -8.69 -11.18
C ILE A 223 -5.37 -8.14 -11.49
N GLU A 224 -6.22 -8.09 -10.48
CA GLU A 224 -7.58 -7.54 -10.55
C GLU A 224 -7.69 -6.14 -9.95
N ALA A 225 -6.93 -5.85 -8.88
CA ALA A 225 -6.93 -4.53 -8.28
C ALA A 225 -5.64 -4.23 -7.51
N VAL A 226 -5.30 -2.94 -7.47
CA VAL A 226 -4.27 -2.35 -6.62
C VAL A 226 -4.95 -1.72 -5.41
N LEU A 227 -4.42 -1.97 -4.22
CA LEU A 227 -4.94 -1.55 -2.93
C LEU A 227 -3.93 -0.68 -2.20
N ASP A 228 -4.39 -0.03 -1.13
CA ASP A 228 -3.55 0.58 -0.09
C ASP A 228 -2.75 1.80 -0.56
N TRP A 229 -3.48 2.84 -0.94
CA TRP A 229 -2.96 4.11 -1.46
C TRP A 229 -2.47 5.09 -0.37
N GLU A 230 -2.33 4.63 0.87
CA GLU A 230 -2.00 5.50 2.02
C GLU A 230 -0.60 6.12 1.97
N CYS A 231 0.28 5.60 1.11
CA CYS A 231 1.63 6.10 0.88
C CYS A 231 1.79 6.88 -0.44
N ALA A 232 0.70 7.14 -1.16
CA ALA A 232 0.74 7.80 -2.45
C ALA A 232 1.22 9.25 -2.33
N HIS A 233 2.05 9.66 -3.29
CA HIS A 233 2.63 11.01 -3.32
C HIS A 233 3.12 11.37 -4.72
N ILE A 234 3.75 12.53 -4.88
CA ILE A 234 4.36 12.95 -6.15
C ILE A 234 5.87 12.77 -6.05
N GLY A 235 6.41 11.83 -6.83
CA GLY A 235 7.81 11.40 -6.75
C GLY A 235 8.42 11.00 -8.08
N SER A 236 9.53 10.26 -8.03
CA SER A 236 10.13 9.67 -9.23
C SER A 236 9.36 8.40 -9.64
N ALA A 237 9.16 8.23 -10.95
CA ALA A 237 8.62 6.96 -11.46
C ALA A 237 9.45 5.75 -11.00
N MET A 238 10.77 5.88 -10.89
CA MET A 238 11.67 4.79 -10.51
C MET A 238 11.55 4.39 -9.02
N GLU A 239 10.88 5.19 -8.21
CA GLU A 239 10.58 4.85 -6.80
C GLU A 239 9.69 3.61 -6.69
N ASP A 240 8.58 3.57 -7.42
CA ASP A 240 7.69 2.40 -7.42
C ASP A 240 8.42 1.14 -7.96
N PHE A 241 9.36 1.32 -8.92
CA PHE A 241 10.21 0.23 -9.41
C PHE A 241 11.14 -0.31 -8.31
N GLY A 242 11.83 0.58 -7.62
CA GLY A 242 12.71 0.20 -6.52
C GLY A 242 11.94 -0.50 -5.40
N TRP A 243 10.76 0.03 -5.05
CA TRP A 243 9.94 -0.53 -3.99
C TRP A 243 9.45 -1.95 -4.30
N VAL A 244 8.82 -2.18 -5.45
CA VAL A 244 8.30 -3.53 -5.81
C VAL A 244 9.40 -4.57 -5.94
N CYS A 245 10.63 -4.14 -6.25
CA CYS A 245 11.79 -5.02 -6.43
C CYS A 245 12.56 -5.31 -5.14
N LEU A 246 12.18 -4.73 -3.99
CA LEU A 246 12.85 -5.02 -2.71
C LEU A 246 12.87 -6.52 -2.40
N ARG A 247 13.96 -6.98 -1.82
CA ARG A 247 14.08 -8.38 -1.38
C ARG A 247 13.02 -8.79 -0.37
N ALA A 248 12.58 -7.85 0.47
CA ALA A 248 11.52 -8.05 1.46
C ALA A 248 10.22 -8.58 0.84
N TRP A 249 9.91 -8.20 -0.40
CA TRP A 249 8.67 -8.60 -1.10
C TRP A 249 8.79 -9.88 -1.91
N ARG A 250 9.97 -10.50 -1.96
CA ARG A 250 10.20 -11.72 -2.74
C ARG A 250 9.77 -13.00 -2.01
N PHE A 251 9.56 -12.97 -0.70
CA PHE A 251 9.06 -14.06 0.16
C PHE A 251 9.72 -15.42 -0.12
N GLY A 252 11.04 -15.42 -0.33
CA GLY A 252 11.84 -16.62 -0.62
C GLY A 252 12.10 -16.90 -2.10
N ASN A 253 11.35 -16.30 -3.03
CA ASN A 253 11.59 -16.38 -4.48
C ASN A 253 12.63 -15.34 -4.91
N ILE A 254 13.85 -15.49 -4.40
CA ILE A 254 14.90 -14.47 -4.50
C ILE A 254 15.25 -14.12 -5.94
N ASP A 255 15.21 -15.10 -6.84
CA ASP A 255 15.53 -14.95 -8.27
C ASP A 255 14.39 -14.32 -9.09
N GLN A 256 13.29 -13.95 -8.43
CA GLN A 256 12.14 -13.27 -9.04
C GLN A 256 12.00 -11.86 -8.45
N PRO A 257 12.75 -10.86 -8.96
CA PRO A 257 12.88 -9.56 -8.32
C PRO A 257 11.56 -8.76 -8.25
N VAL A 258 10.65 -8.94 -9.22
CA VAL A 258 9.38 -8.20 -9.21
C VAL A 258 8.39 -8.88 -8.26
N GLY A 259 8.42 -8.47 -6.99
CA GLY A 259 7.51 -8.96 -5.94
C GLY A 259 7.57 -10.47 -5.67
N GLY A 260 8.60 -11.18 -6.10
CA GLY A 260 8.72 -12.64 -6.00
C GLY A 260 8.03 -13.41 -7.15
N PHE A 261 7.56 -12.72 -8.20
CA PHE A 261 6.77 -13.32 -9.28
C PHE A 261 7.49 -13.42 -10.62
N GLY A 262 8.32 -12.44 -10.98
CA GLY A 262 8.89 -12.39 -12.32
C GLY A 262 10.18 -11.57 -12.45
N PRO A 263 10.77 -11.58 -13.66
CA PRO A 263 12.01 -10.88 -13.93
C PRO A 263 11.79 -9.39 -14.24
N ARG A 264 12.84 -8.58 -14.12
CA ARG A 264 12.81 -7.14 -14.37
C ARG A 264 12.60 -6.78 -15.83
N ASP A 265 13.16 -7.54 -16.75
CA ASP A 265 13.09 -7.28 -18.20
C ASP A 265 11.64 -7.30 -18.72
N GLU A 266 10.84 -8.28 -18.33
CA GLU A 266 9.41 -8.31 -18.67
C GLU A 266 8.65 -7.10 -18.10
N PHE A 267 8.94 -6.70 -16.87
CA PHE A 267 8.37 -5.54 -16.21
C PHE A 267 8.75 -4.24 -16.91
N TYR A 268 10.03 -4.04 -17.20
CA TYR A 268 10.57 -2.85 -17.86
C TYR A 268 10.06 -2.73 -19.29
N GLN A 269 10.03 -3.84 -20.02
CA GLN A 269 9.49 -3.89 -21.37
C GLN A 269 8.01 -3.51 -21.39
N ALA A 270 7.20 -4.09 -20.49
CA ALA A 270 5.78 -3.79 -20.42
C ALA A 270 5.54 -2.31 -20.10
N TYR A 271 6.28 -1.74 -19.14
CA TYR A 271 6.18 -0.32 -18.81
C TYR A 271 6.48 0.60 -19.98
N THR A 272 7.64 0.42 -20.61
CA THR A 272 8.08 1.28 -21.74
C THR A 272 7.21 1.12 -22.98
N SER A 273 6.75 -0.11 -23.28
CA SER A 273 5.87 -0.38 -24.42
C SER A 273 4.47 0.23 -24.26
N ASN A 274 4.06 0.52 -23.04
CA ASN A 274 2.78 1.18 -22.72
C ASN A 274 2.93 2.70 -22.46
N GLY A 275 4.02 3.31 -22.91
CA GLY A 275 4.22 4.75 -22.88
C GLY A 275 4.90 5.28 -21.60
N GLY A 276 5.40 4.40 -20.76
CA GLY A 276 6.19 4.77 -19.58
C GLY A 276 7.51 5.46 -19.96
N GLN A 277 8.12 6.11 -18.98
CA GLN A 277 9.42 6.78 -19.14
C GLN A 277 10.54 5.79 -19.45
N ALA A 278 11.68 6.31 -19.91
CA ALA A 278 12.89 5.47 -20.06
C ALA A 278 13.34 4.93 -18.69
N ILE A 279 13.70 3.64 -18.67
CA ILE A 279 14.23 2.99 -17.48
C ILE A 279 15.63 3.51 -17.17
N ASP A 280 15.88 3.79 -15.88
CA ASP A 280 17.19 4.17 -15.36
C ASP A 280 17.51 3.20 -14.20
N GLU A 281 18.32 2.18 -14.50
CA GLU A 281 18.63 1.13 -13.53
C GLU A 281 19.49 1.62 -12.36
N GLU A 282 20.31 2.67 -12.58
CA GLU A 282 21.10 3.29 -11.51
C GLU A 282 20.17 4.01 -10.51
N GLU A 283 19.16 4.71 -11.05
CA GLU A 283 18.15 5.34 -10.22
C GLU A 283 17.27 4.32 -9.51
N ILE A 284 16.84 3.24 -10.18
CA ILE A 284 16.08 2.16 -9.54
C ILE A 284 16.88 1.55 -8.38
N ARG A 285 18.16 1.31 -8.57
CA ARG A 285 19.05 0.81 -7.50
C ARG A 285 19.10 1.78 -6.31
N TRP A 286 19.18 3.09 -6.57
CA TRP A 286 19.10 4.09 -5.52
C TRP A 286 17.79 3.98 -4.73
N TRP A 287 16.67 3.80 -5.43
CA TRP A 287 15.36 3.64 -4.83
C TRP A 287 15.18 2.30 -4.09
N GLU A 288 15.86 1.24 -4.49
CA GLU A 288 15.89 -0.02 -3.73
C GLU A 288 16.63 0.15 -2.39
N ILE A 289 17.75 0.87 -2.40
CA ILE A 289 18.51 1.17 -1.18
C ILE A 289 17.67 2.11 -0.28
N PHE A 290 17.06 3.14 -0.84
CA PHE A 290 16.13 4.00 -0.13
C PHE A 290 14.93 3.23 0.42
N GLY A 291 14.35 2.35 -0.37
CA GLY A 291 13.24 1.49 0.04
C GLY A 291 13.61 0.57 1.22
N SER A 292 14.87 0.10 1.27
CA SER A 292 15.37 -0.65 2.43
C SER A 292 15.40 0.22 3.69
N LEU A 293 15.90 1.46 3.60
CA LEU A 293 15.84 2.43 4.71
C LEU A 293 14.40 2.65 5.17
N ARG A 294 13.51 2.95 4.23
CA ARG A 294 12.08 3.19 4.52
C ARG A 294 11.43 1.98 5.18
N TRP A 295 11.71 0.76 4.69
CA TRP A 295 11.18 -0.46 5.28
C TRP A 295 11.72 -0.71 6.69
N ALA A 296 12.99 -0.42 6.96
CA ALA A 296 13.55 -0.47 8.31
C ALA A 296 12.83 0.48 9.27
N VAL A 297 12.65 1.74 8.86
CA VAL A 297 11.94 2.76 9.66
C VAL A 297 10.49 2.36 9.93
N LEU A 298 9.78 1.80 8.94
CA LEU A 298 8.42 1.27 9.13
C LEU A 298 8.39 0.09 10.12
N ASN A 299 9.39 -0.78 10.10
CA ASN A 299 9.50 -1.88 11.08
C ASN A 299 9.76 -1.34 12.49
N MET A 300 10.60 -0.31 12.64
CA MET A 300 10.82 0.37 13.92
C MET A 300 9.51 1.01 14.44
N MET A 301 8.79 1.71 13.59
CA MET A 301 7.47 2.30 13.93
C MET A 301 6.47 1.24 14.43
N GLN A 302 6.41 0.09 13.76
CA GLN A 302 5.51 -0.99 14.17
C GLN A 302 5.94 -1.60 15.50
N ALA A 303 7.23 -1.80 15.71
CA ALA A 303 7.78 -2.31 16.97
C ALA A 303 7.53 -1.34 18.13
N ASP A 304 7.74 -0.04 17.90
CA ASP A 304 7.46 1.01 18.88
C ASP A 304 5.98 1.04 19.27
N GLY A 305 5.08 0.94 18.30
CA GLY A 305 3.64 0.82 18.55
C GLY A 305 3.26 -0.36 19.46
N HIS A 306 4.00 -1.49 19.36
CA HIS A 306 3.84 -2.63 20.27
C HIS A 306 4.43 -2.35 21.67
N ILE A 307 5.63 -1.82 21.72
CA ILE A 307 6.38 -1.58 22.99
C ILE A 307 5.69 -0.50 23.82
N SER A 308 5.29 0.59 23.19
CA SER A 308 4.57 1.70 23.85
C SER A 308 3.16 1.30 24.32
N GLY A 309 2.61 0.20 23.80
CA GLY A 309 1.27 -0.28 24.11
C GLY A 309 0.14 0.40 23.35
N VAL A 310 0.45 1.36 22.48
CA VAL A 310 -0.51 2.02 21.58
C VAL A 310 -1.17 0.99 20.66
N ARG A 311 -0.38 -0.01 20.23
CA ARG A 311 -0.88 -1.08 19.38
C ARG A 311 -0.20 -2.42 19.68
N ARG A 312 -0.67 -3.11 20.71
CA ARG A 312 -0.13 -4.42 21.08
C ARG A 312 -0.47 -5.48 20.04
N SER A 313 0.54 -5.99 19.34
CA SER A 313 0.42 -6.99 18.29
C SER A 313 1.68 -7.84 18.23
N LEU A 314 1.54 -9.18 18.23
CA LEU A 314 2.69 -10.07 18.06
C LEU A 314 3.41 -9.89 16.71
N PRO A 315 2.72 -9.75 15.56
CA PRO A 315 3.36 -9.38 14.30
C PRO A 315 4.19 -8.11 14.41
N PHE A 316 3.71 -7.07 15.08
CA PHE A 316 4.45 -5.81 15.26
C PHE A 316 5.69 -5.97 16.12
N ALA A 317 5.61 -6.75 17.20
CA ALA A 317 6.80 -7.11 17.98
C ALA A 317 7.87 -7.82 17.14
N CYS A 318 7.44 -8.65 16.19
CA CYS A 318 8.36 -9.34 15.27
C CYS A 318 9.02 -8.38 14.26
N CYS A 319 8.37 -7.27 13.90
CA CYS A 319 8.93 -6.30 12.95
C CYS A 319 10.26 -5.72 13.40
N GLY A 320 10.41 -5.39 14.70
CA GLY A 320 11.67 -4.88 15.24
C GLY A 320 12.87 -5.83 15.05
N ARG A 321 12.62 -7.14 14.92
CA ARG A 321 13.68 -8.12 14.64
C ARG A 321 14.14 -8.11 13.18
N ASN A 322 13.32 -7.60 12.27
CA ASN A 322 13.64 -7.57 10.84
C ASN A 322 14.66 -6.48 10.50
N THR A 323 14.83 -5.46 11.34
CA THR A 323 15.70 -4.32 11.06
C THR A 323 17.12 -4.76 10.70
N SER A 324 17.72 -5.67 11.47
CA SER A 324 19.09 -6.17 11.18
C SER A 324 19.19 -6.93 9.85
N MET A 325 18.13 -7.63 9.44
CA MET A 325 18.11 -8.30 8.12
C MET A 325 17.99 -7.27 7.00
N ILE A 326 17.22 -6.22 7.22
CA ILE A 326 17.07 -5.13 6.26
C ILE A 326 18.38 -4.34 6.13
N GLU A 327 19.10 -4.08 7.23
CA GLU A 327 20.45 -3.51 7.19
C GLU A 327 21.40 -4.36 6.33
N TYR A 328 21.37 -5.68 6.51
CA TYR A 328 22.18 -6.60 5.70
C TYR A 328 21.79 -6.51 4.21
N ASP A 329 20.50 -6.59 3.88
CA ASP A 329 20.03 -6.49 2.49
C ASP A 329 20.44 -5.14 1.87
N MET A 330 20.33 -4.04 2.61
CA MET A 330 20.75 -2.70 2.18
C MET A 330 22.23 -2.63 1.85
N LEU A 331 23.10 -3.10 2.76
CA LEU A 331 24.55 -3.09 2.58
C LEU A 331 24.97 -3.99 1.40
N MET A 332 24.36 -5.16 1.25
CA MET A 332 24.65 -6.07 0.14
C MET A 332 24.16 -5.51 -1.22
N THR A 333 23.09 -4.71 -1.23
CA THR A 333 22.66 -3.98 -2.42
C THR A 333 23.62 -2.84 -2.75
N ILE A 334 24.14 -2.11 -1.75
CA ILE A 334 25.17 -1.09 -1.93
C ILE A 334 26.48 -1.70 -2.49
N ASP A 335 26.87 -2.88 -2.04
CA ASP A 335 28.09 -3.56 -2.49
C ASP A 335 27.93 -4.28 -3.84
N GLY A 336 26.70 -4.31 -4.41
CA GLY A 336 26.41 -4.90 -5.71
C GLY A 336 26.26 -6.43 -5.71
N HIS A 337 26.14 -7.05 -4.54
CA HIS A 337 25.87 -8.49 -4.43
C HIS A 337 24.38 -8.82 -4.65
N PHE A 338 23.50 -7.86 -4.38
CA PHE A 338 22.07 -8.02 -4.59
C PHE A 338 21.59 -7.04 -5.65
N SER A 339 20.76 -7.55 -6.57
CA SER A 339 20.14 -6.79 -7.65
C SER A 339 18.66 -7.20 -7.76
#